data_3112fcc10df664e066a36cfbe3503edb
#
_entry.id   3112fcc10df664e066a36cfbe3503edb
#
_cell.length_a   1.000
_cell.length_b   1.000
_cell.length_c   1.000
_cell.angle_alpha   90.00
_cell.angle_beta   90.00
_cell.angle_gamma   90.00
#
_symmetry.space_group_name_H-M   'P 1'
#
loop_
_entity.id
_entity.type
_entity.pdbx_description
1 polymer ?
#
loop_
_entity_poly.entity_id
_entity_poly.type
_entity_poly.pdbx_seq_one_letter_code
_entity_poly.pdbx_strand_id
1 'polypeptide(L)'
;MRTLLRALPGIWLLSGGAIGAEFRFEAVSEKSLALWEGAKPVFVYNYRVIRKEGVPADRARSTYLHPVYGLDGEVLTDDFPKDHYHHRGLFWAWPHVKTGGKEYDLWMIKGAEQRFERWLVKEAGQKALLKVENGWYAGAKKIVQEQVTLEVHPAEADSRAIDIELVLTPLDQSVTLAGAEGKSYGGLTLRFAPRTNTVITTPLGNGQEDLPMTRLPWADLSAEFAGAKQASGAAIFVAPSHPDFPPMWLTRHYGVLCLGWPGVDARTFEPDKTIRLQYRVWIHRAAADAGRLKQAFSVYEKALATGR
;
A
#
# COMPACT_ATOMS: atom_id res chain seq x y z
N MET A 1 -42.84 37.66 56.19
CA MET A 1 -41.50 37.32 55.73
C MET A 1 -41.62 36.21 54.67
N ARG A 2 -41.46 36.54 53.39
CA ARG A 2 -41.49 35.58 52.31
C ARG A 2 -40.06 35.43 51.80
N THR A 3 -39.48 34.23 51.96
CA THR A 3 -38.11 33.90 51.52
C THR A 3 -38.17 33.45 50.06
N LEU A 4 -37.53 34.21 49.16
CA LEU A 4 -37.36 33.87 47.75
C LEU A 4 -36.17 32.97 47.65
N LEU A 5 -36.36 31.70 47.23
CA LEU A 5 -35.30 30.82 46.74
C LEU A 5 -34.94 31.23 45.32
N ARG A 6 -33.70 31.64 45.11
CA ARG A 6 -33.09 31.81 43.77
C ARG A 6 -32.58 30.47 43.28
N ALA A 7 -33.14 30.00 42.16
CA ALA A 7 -32.61 28.85 41.42
C ALA A 7 -31.36 29.29 40.64
N LEU A 8 -30.25 28.59 40.82
CA LEU A 8 -29.02 28.70 40.00
C LEU A 8 -29.21 27.93 38.66
N PRO A 9 -28.82 28.51 37.51
CA PRO A 9 -28.89 27.80 36.26
C PRO A 9 -27.76 26.75 36.21
N GLY A 10 -28.14 25.47 36.03
CA GLY A 10 -27.19 24.38 35.79
C GLY A 10 -26.47 24.59 34.47
N ILE A 11 -25.16 24.69 34.53
CA ILE A 11 -24.29 24.67 33.34
C ILE A 11 -24.23 23.22 32.85
N TRP A 12 -24.90 22.92 31.74
CA TRP A 12 -24.71 21.67 31.01
C TRP A 12 -23.40 21.78 30.25
N LEU A 13 -22.34 21.11 30.73
CA LEU A 13 -21.13 20.83 29.98
C LEU A 13 -21.50 19.79 28.92
N LEU A 14 -21.74 20.25 27.71
CA LEU A 14 -21.72 19.37 26.53
C LEU A 14 -20.31 18.82 26.40
N SER A 15 -20.11 17.58 26.78
CA SER A 15 -18.91 16.82 26.42
C SER A 15 -18.91 16.61 24.90
N GLY A 16 -18.37 17.57 24.16
CA GLY A 16 -18.08 17.44 22.75
C GLY A 16 -17.01 16.37 22.61
N GLY A 17 -17.41 15.12 22.34
CA GLY A 17 -16.50 14.12 21.85
C GLY A 17 -15.82 14.71 20.61
N ALA A 18 -14.49 14.71 20.57
CA ALA A 18 -13.73 15.14 19.39
C ALA A 18 -14.19 14.27 18.22
N ILE A 19 -15.02 14.85 17.34
CA ILE A 19 -15.36 14.23 16.07
C ILE A 19 -14.04 14.13 15.32
N GLY A 20 -13.55 12.91 15.08
CA GLY A 20 -12.34 12.68 14.31
C GLY A 20 -12.43 13.41 12.98
N ALA A 21 -11.31 13.86 12.46
CA ALA A 21 -11.29 14.56 11.18
C ALA A 21 -11.82 13.64 10.08
N GLU A 22 -12.78 14.14 9.29
CA GLU A 22 -13.38 13.35 8.22
C GLU A 22 -12.44 13.21 7.02
N PHE A 23 -12.53 12.08 6.36
CA PHE A 23 -11.86 11.84 5.09
C PHE A 23 -12.60 12.53 3.94
N ARG A 24 -11.83 12.95 2.93
CA ARG A 24 -12.37 13.41 1.65
C ARG A 24 -11.45 13.03 0.49
N PHE A 25 -12.04 12.71 -0.64
CA PHE A 25 -11.32 12.56 -1.92
C PHE A 25 -11.34 13.88 -2.69
N GLU A 26 -10.20 14.20 -3.31
CA GLU A 26 -10.02 15.39 -4.12
C GLU A 26 -9.25 15.05 -5.40
N ALA A 27 -9.77 15.45 -6.57
CA ALA A 27 -9.05 15.31 -7.82
C ALA A 27 -7.94 16.36 -7.88
N VAL A 28 -6.68 15.92 -7.83
CA VAL A 28 -5.52 16.82 -7.95
C VAL A 28 -5.09 17.04 -9.40
N SER A 29 -5.54 16.17 -10.30
CA SER A 29 -5.42 16.28 -11.75
C SER A 29 -6.41 15.32 -12.44
N GLU A 30 -6.45 15.36 -13.77
CA GLU A 30 -7.17 14.37 -14.58
C GLU A 30 -6.58 12.95 -14.48
N LYS A 31 -5.46 12.78 -13.78
CA LYS A 31 -4.72 11.53 -13.69
C LYS A 31 -4.61 11.01 -12.26
N SER A 32 -4.95 11.82 -11.26
CA SER A 32 -4.60 11.55 -9.88
C SER A 32 -5.69 12.00 -8.92
N LEU A 33 -5.99 11.15 -7.94
CA LEU A 33 -6.99 11.34 -6.89
C LEU A 33 -6.28 11.33 -5.52
N ALA A 34 -6.36 12.43 -4.79
CA ALA A 34 -5.85 12.52 -3.43
C ALA A 34 -6.89 12.07 -2.40
N LEU A 35 -6.43 11.49 -1.31
CA LEU A 35 -7.19 11.28 -0.09
C LEU A 35 -6.62 12.16 1.01
N TRP A 36 -7.51 12.85 1.72
CA TRP A 36 -7.22 13.71 2.87
C TRP A 36 -7.97 13.24 4.10
N GLU A 37 -7.38 13.41 5.29
CA GLU A 37 -8.04 13.34 6.58
C GLU A 37 -7.99 14.72 7.22
N GLY A 38 -9.12 15.43 7.25
CA GLY A 38 -9.14 16.84 7.59
C GLY A 38 -8.22 17.68 6.69
N ALA A 39 -7.21 18.32 7.27
CA ALA A 39 -6.20 19.09 6.55
C ALA A 39 -4.93 18.28 6.19
N LYS A 40 -4.84 17.01 6.59
CA LYS A 40 -3.64 16.18 6.38
C LYS A 40 -3.78 15.31 5.15
N PRO A 41 -2.79 15.30 4.24
CA PRO A 41 -2.78 14.37 3.12
C PRO A 41 -2.51 12.94 3.62
N VAL A 42 -3.10 11.95 2.94
CA VAL A 42 -2.91 10.53 3.23
C VAL A 42 -2.15 9.85 2.10
N PHE A 43 -2.68 9.94 0.91
CA PHE A 43 -2.01 9.47 -0.31
C PHE A 43 -2.59 10.14 -1.56
N VAL A 44 -1.89 9.94 -2.69
CA VAL A 44 -2.42 10.22 -4.02
C VAL A 44 -2.43 8.91 -4.82
N TYR A 45 -3.60 8.52 -5.33
CA TYR A 45 -3.76 7.41 -6.24
C TYR A 45 -3.63 7.89 -7.69
N ASN A 46 -2.57 7.45 -8.37
CA ASN A 46 -2.27 7.77 -9.75
C ASN A 46 -2.94 6.76 -10.67
N TYR A 47 -4.19 7.01 -11.05
CA TYR A 47 -5.01 6.05 -11.81
C TYR A 47 -4.78 6.10 -13.31
N ARG A 48 -4.23 7.19 -13.86
CA ARG A 48 -3.80 7.26 -15.26
C ARG A 48 -2.28 7.33 -15.36
N VAL A 49 -1.82 7.17 -16.60
CA VAL A 49 -0.37 7.11 -16.88
C VAL A 49 0.32 8.42 -16.49
N ILE A 50 1.27 8.29 -15.56
CA ILE A 50 2.16 9.37 -15.14
C ILE A 50 3.49 9.25 -15.90
N ARG A 51 3.96 10.40 -16.36
CA ARG A 51 5.26 10.58 -17.01
C ARG A 51 6.04 11.64 -16.23
N LYS A 52 7.35 11.54 -16.29
CA LYS A 52 8.26 12.55 -15.70
C LYS A 52 9.25 12.98 -16.77
N GLU A 53 9.48 14.27 -16.85
CA GLU A 53 10.51 14.85 -17.74
C GLU A 53 11.89 14.28 -17.42
N GLY A 54 12.68 13.99 -18.45
CA GLY A 54 14.00 13.37 -18.30
C GLY A 54 13.98 11.86 -17.99
N VAL A 55 12.80 11.23 -17.89
CA VAL A 55 12.65 9.78 -17.72
C VAL A 55 12.18 9.15 -19.03
N PRO A 56 12.73 7.98 -19.43
CA PRO A 56 12.28 7.27 -20.62
C PRO A 56 10.78 7.01 -20.62
N ALA A 57 10.12 7.23 -21.76
CA ALA A 57 8.67 7.14 -21.88
C ALA A 57 8.12 5.71 -21.59
N ASP A 58 8.94 4.68 -21.83
CA ASP A 58 8.64 3.28 -21.54
C ASP A 58 8.67 2.94 -20.05
N ARG A 59 8.96 3.93 -19.19
CA ARG A 59 8.87 3.84 -17.72
C ARG A 59 7.59 4.47 -17.17
N ALA A 60 6.70 4.96 -18.03
CA ALA A 60 5.42 5.50 -17.62
C ALA A 60 4.50 4.40 -17.07
N ARG A 61 3.81 4.66 -15.95
CA ARG A 61 2.92 3.70 -15.27
C ARG A 61 1.67 4.38 -14.77
N SER A 62 0.62 3.61 -14.59
CA SER A 62 -0.62 3.97 -13.89
C SER A 62 -0.88 3.00 -12.72
N THR A 63 -1.95 3.23 -11.97
CA THR A 63 -2.48 2.32 -10.93
C THR A 63 -1.50 2.07 -9.78
N TYR A 64 -1.06 3.14 -9.12
CA TYR A 64 -0.17 3.09 -7.94
C TYR A 64 -0.41 4.30 -7.02
N LEU A 65 0.08 4.23 -5.77
CA LEU A 65 -0.01 5.33 -4.82
C LEU A 65 1.33 6.05 -4.69
N HIS A 66 1.32 7.35 -4.97
CA HIS A 66 2.43 8.26 -4.71
C HIS A 66 1.98 9.73 -4.87
N PRO A 67 2.30 10.59 -3.91
CA PRO A 67 2.91 10.29 -2.61
C PRO A 67 2.02 9.46 -1.68
N VAL A 68 2.63 8.69 -0.76
CA VAL A 68 2.03 8.22 0.48
C VAL A 68 2.67 9.03 1.59
N TYR A 69 1.86 9.57 2.49
CA TYR A 69 2.30 10.52 3.51
C TYR A 69 2.34 9.87 4.90
N GLY A 70 3.33 10.26 5.67
CA GLY A 70 3.37 9.99 7.09
C GLY A 70 2.44 10.89 7.89
N LEU A 71 2.42 10.71 9.20
CA LEU A 71 1.46 11.37 10.09
C LEU A 71 1.78 12.86 10.35
N ASP A 72 2.98 13.30 10.05
CA ASP A 72 3.39 14.70 10.11
C ASP A 72 3.26 15.43 8.76
N GLY A 73 2.86 14.69 7.70
CA GLY A 73 2.73 15.20 6.34
C GLY A 73 3.98 15.00 5.49
N GLU A 74 4.99 14.33 6.04
CA GLU A 74 6.19 13.93 5.30
C GLU A 74 5.87 12.93 4.20
N VAL A 75 6.62 12.98 3.10
CA VAL A 75 6.49 12.03 2.00
C VAL A 75 7.32 10.78 2.30
N LEU A 76 6.65 9.63 2.47
CA LEU A 76 7.32 8.36 2.74
C LEU A 76 7.80 7.64 1.49
N THR A 77 7.22 7.94 0.33
CA THR A 77 7.45 7.17 -0.91
C THR A 77 8.20 7.97 -1.96
N ASP A 78 8.88 7.27 -2.89
CA ASP A 78 9.58 7.84 -4.04
C ASP A 78 8.91 7.46 -5.36
N ASP A 79 9.04 8.31 -6.37
CA ASP A 79 8.51 8.09 -7.71
C ASP A 79 9.55 8.43 -8.78
N PHE A 80 9.79 7.51 -9.68
CA PHE A 80 10.87 7.60 -10.67
C PHE A 80 12.26 7.84 -10.03
N PRO A 81 12.67 7.04 -9.03
CA PRO A 81 14.00 7.18 -8.46
C PRO A 81 15.06 6.95 -9.55
N LYS A 82 16.14 7.74 -9.50
CA LYS A 82 17.17 7.76 -10.55
C LYS A 82 17.86 6.39 -10.75
N ASP A 83 17.95 5.62 -9.69
CA ASP A 83 18.53 4.27 -9.68
C ASP A 83 17.61 3.20 -10.31
N HIS A 84 16.26 3.43 -10.24
CA HIS A 84 15.23 2.47 -10.70
C HIS A 84 13.99 3.20 -11.21
N TYR A 85 14.03 3.81 -12.37
CA TYR A 85 12.91 4.56 -12.96
C TYR A 85 11.58 3.79 -13.06
N HIS A 86 11.60 2.47 -12.98
CA HIS A 86 10.41 1.63 -12.98
C HIS A 86 9.78 1.45 -11.59
N HIS A 87 10.45 1.83 -10.49
CA HIS A 87 9.83 1.83 -9.16
C HIS A 87 8.86 3.01 -9.01
N ARG A 88 7.79 2.76 -8.29
CA ARG A 88 6.76 3.75 -7.94
C ARG A 88 6.44 3.66 -6.45
N GLY A 89 5.97 4.68 -5.85
CA GLY A 89 5.60 4.72 -4.42
C GLY A 89 5.18 3.37 -3.82
N LEU A 90 3.90 3.13 -3.69
CA LEU A 90 3.31 1.84 -3.34
C LEU A 90 2.64 1.27 -4.58
N PHE A 91 3.14 0.16 -5.09
CA PHE A 91 2.69 -0.47 -6.33
C PHE A 91 2.75 -1.99 -6.25
N TRP A 92 2.17 -2.67 -7.22
CA TRP A 92 2.24 -4.12 -7.36
C TRP A 92 2.48 -4.48 -8.83
N ALA A 93 3.42 -5.36 -9.07
CA ALA A 93 3.80 -5.80 -10.41
C ALA A 93 4.60 -7.10 -10.34
N TRP A 94 4.65 -7.81 -11.45
CA TRP A 94 5.39 -9.08 -11.59
C TRP A 94 6.32 -9.02 -12.78
N PRO A 95 7.60 -9.48 -12.64
CA PRO A 95 8.55 -9.50 -13.73
C PRO A 95 8.23 -10.59 -14.78
N HIS A 96 7.59 -11.68 -14.35
CA HIS A 96 7.23 -12.79 -15.23
C HIS A 96 5.73 -13.01 -15.22
N VAL A 97 5.07 -12.66 -16.33
CA VAL A 97 3.64 -12.87 -16.58
C VAL A 97 3.51 -13.62 -17.90
N LYS A 98 3.19 -14.93 -17.84
CA LYS A 98 3.05 -15.75 -19.05
C LYS A 98 1.58 -16.04 -19.32
N THR A 99 1.15 -15.83 -20.55
CA THR A 99 -0.19 -16.18 -21.04
C THR A 99 -0.18 -16.31 -22.55
N GLY A 100 -0.97 -17.24 -23.10
CA GLY A 100 -1.07 -17.44 -24.56
C GLY A 100 0.26 -17.77 -25.23
N GLY A 101 1.15 -18.48 -24.56
CA GLY A 101 2.48 -18.84 -25.08
C GLY A 101 3.47 -17.67 -25.14
N LYS A 102 3.13 -16.50 -24.57
CA LYS A 102 3.99 -15.31 -24.53
C LYS A 102 4.30 -14.93 -23.08
N GLU A 103 5.45 -14.28 -22.91
CA GLU A 103 5.90 -13.73 -21.64
C GLU A 103 5.93 -12.20 -21.68
N TYR A 104 5.51 -11.59 -20.60
CA TYR A 104 5.42 -10.15 -20.39
C TYR A 104 6.05 -9.79 -19.06
N ASP A 105 6.45 -8.53 -18.92
CA ASP A 105 7.06 -8.01 -17.70
C ASP A 105 6.30 -6.75 -17.25
N LEU A 106 5.39 -6.91 -16.26
CA LEU A 106 4.69 -5.78 -15.64
C LEU A 106 5.61 -4.95 -14.74
N TRP A 107 6.68 -5.55 -14.21
CA TRP A 107 7.63 -4.83 -13.36
C TRP A 107 8.39 -3.77 -14.15
N MET A 108 8.90 -4.13 -15.30
CA MET A 108 9.60 -3.23 -16.20
C MET A 108 8.69 -2.59 -17.27
N ILE A 109 7.40 -2.92 -17.27
CA ILE A 109 6.38 -2.42 -18.23
C ILE A 109 6.76 -2.82 -19.67
N LYS A 110 7.18 -4.09 -19.88
CA LYS A 110 7.53 -4.61 -21.18
C LYS A 110 6.43 -5.52 -21.74
N GLY A 111 5.80 -5.06 -22.79
CA GLY A 111 4.76 -5.80 -23.52
C GLY A 111 3.42 -5.90 -22.83
N ALA A 112 3.33 -5.59 -21.52
CA ALA A 112 2.07 -5.48 -20.79
C ALA A 112 2.09 -4.31 -19.81
N GLU A 113 0.91 -3.78 -19.52
CA GLU A 113 0.71 -2.67 -18.60
C GLU A 113 -0.61 -2.79 -17.85
N GLN A 114 -0.69 -2.16 -16.68
CA GLN A 114 -1.92 -1.98 -15.93
C GLN A 114 -2.62 -0.71 -16.42
N ARG A 115 -3.96 -0.77 -16.60
CA ARG A 115 -4.79 0.37 -17.01
C ARG A 115 -5.98 0.50 -16.07
N PHE A 116 -6.25 1.71 -15.62
CA PHE A 116 -7.48 2.06 -14.92
C PHE A 116 -8.67 1.93 -15.87
N GLU A 117 -9.76 1.33 -15.39
CA GLU A 117 -11.00 1.23 -16.14
C GLU A 117 -12.11 2.08 -15.51
N ARG A 118 -12.40 1.87 -14.22
CA ARG A 118 -13.46 2.60 -13.51
C ARG A 118 -13.34 2.55 -11.99
N TRP A 119 -13.98 3.51 -11.36
CA TRP A 119 -14.25 3.49 -9.94
C TRP A 119 -15.42 2.56 -9.66
N LEU A 120 -15.27 1.63 -8.69
CA LEU A 120 -16.36 0.79 -8.21
C LEU A 120 -16.98 1.39 -6.94
N VAL A 121 -16.14 1.89 -6.03
CA VAL A 121 -16.56 2.60 -4.82
C VAL A 121 -15.61 3.77 -4.59
N LYS A 122 -16.16 4.89 -4.15
CA LYS A 122 -15.41 6.06 -3.68
C LYS A 122 -16.21 6.73 -2.57
N GLU A 123 -16.00 6.25 -1.35
CA GLU A 123 -16.70 6.70 -0.16
C GLU A 123 -15.71 7.26 0.85
N ALA A 124 -16.07 8.37 1.48
CA ALA A 124 -15.26 9.04 2.50
C ALA A 124 -16.17 9.59 3.60
N GLY A 125 -15.66 9.69 4.80
CA GLY A 125 -16.35 10.10 6.03
C GLY A 125 -15.48 9.77 7.22
N GLN A 126 -15.96 8.98 8.16
CA GLN A 126 -15.18 8.50 9.31
C GLN A 126 -14.10 7.47 8.92
N LYS A 127 -14.29 6.78 7.81
CA LYS A 127 -13.32 5.94 7.12
C LYS A 127 -13.33 6.30 5.64
N ALA A 128 -12.29 5.92 4.90
CA ALA A 128 -12.31 6.04 3.45
C ALA A 128 -12.24 4.66 2.80
N LEU A 129 -13.09 4.45 1.80
CA LEU A 129 -13.11 3.26 0.96
C LEU A 129 -12.99 3.65 -0.49
N LEU A 130 -11.93 3.17 -1.13
CA LEU A 130 -11.72 3.30 -2.57
C LEU A 130 -11.66 1.90 -3.18
N LYS A 131 -12.59 1.59 -4.08
CA LYS A 131 -12.54 0.36 -4.85
C LYS A 131 -12.45 0.69 -6.35
N VAL A 132 -11.46 0.09 -7.00
CA VAL A 132 -11.06 0.40 -8.38
C VAL A 132 -11.06 -0.88 -9.19
N GLU A 133 -11.54 -0.80 -10.42
CA GLU A 133 -11.33 -1.83 -11.43
C GLU A 133 -10.26 -1.36 -12.40
N ASN A 134 -9.25 -2.19 -12.57
CA ASN A 134 -8.17 -2.07 -13.53
C ASN A 134 -8.12 -3.31 -14.43
N GLY A 135 -7.37 -3.24 -15.50
CA GLY A 135 -7.04 -4.40 -16.32
C GLY A 135 -5.54 -4.49 -16.58
N TRP A 136 -5.04 -5.71 -16.71
CA TRP A 136 -3.70 -5.92 -17.28
C TRP A 136 -3.85 -6.15 -18.76
N TYR A 137 -3.14 -5.38 -19.56
CA TYR A 137 -3.26 -5.37 -21.01
C TYR A 137 -1.95 -5.76 -21.69
N ALA A 138 -2.02 -6.73 -22.58
CA ALA A 138 -0.98 -7.06 -23.55
C ALA A 138 -1.38 -6.44 -24.91
N GLY A 139 -0.86 -5.26 -25.21
CA GLY A 139 -1.35 -4.44 -26.32
C GLY A 139 -2.79 -4.01 -26.11
N ALA A 140 -3.70 -4.40 -27.01
CA ALA A 140 -5.13 -4.12 -26.88
C ALA A 140 -5.91 -5.19 -26.10
N LYS A 141 -5.31 -6.38 -25.87
CA LYS A 141 -6.00 -7.49 -25.20
C LYS A 141 -5.88 -7.37 -23.69
N LYS A 142 -7.02 -7.37 -22.99
CA LYS A 142 -7.09 -7.53 -21.55
C LYS A 142 -6.85 -9.00 -21.20
N ILE A 143 -5.87 -9.28 -20.35
CA ILE A 143 -5.48 -10.63 -19.95
C ILE A 143 -5.87 -10.97 -18.50
N VAL A 144 -5.91 -9.94 -17.62
CA VAL A 144 -6.33 -10.08 -16.23
C VAL A 144 -7.26 -8.92 -15.88
N GLN A 145 -8.36 -9.21 -15.20
CA GLN A 145 -9.14 -8.21 -14.47
C GLN A 145 -8.54 -8.05 -13.08
N GLU A 146 -8.28 -6.82 -12.69
CA GLU A 146 -7.76 -6.47 -11.37
C GLU A 146 -8.77 -5.60 -10.65
N GLN A 147 -9.14 -5.98 -9.43
CA GLN A 147 -9.86 -5.10 -8.51
C GLN A 147 -8.94 -4.77 -7.33
N VAL A 148 -8.86 -3.49 -7.01
CA VAL A 148 -8.09 -2.97 -5.89
C VAL A 148 -9.05 -2.35 -4.89
N THR A 149 -8.98 -2.79 -3.64
CA THR A 149 -9.70 -2.15 -2.54
C THR A 149 -8.70 -1.52 -1.59
N LEU A 150 -8.88 -0.25 -1.28
CA LEU A 150 -8.13 0.49 -0.27
C LEU A 150 -9.11 0.95 0.80
N GLU A 151 -9.00 0.42 2.02
CA GLU A 151 -9.72 0.91 3.20
C GLU A 151 -8.73 1.66 4.09
N VAL A 152 -9.03 2.93 4.37
CA VAL A 152 -8.16 3.78 5.18
C VAL A 152 -8.85 4.06 6.51
N HIS A 153 -8.16 3.71 7.58
CA HIS A 153 -8.63 3.95 8.93
C HIS A 153 -8.19 5.34 9.43
N PRO A 154 -8.96 5.97 10.33
CA PRO A 154 -8.54 7.21 10.99
C PRO A 154 -7.14 7.07 11.60
N ALA A 155 -6.38 8.17 11.54
CA ALA A 155 -5.11 8.20 12.23
C ALA A 155 -5.32 8.09 13.74
N GLU A 156 -4.59 7.18 14.37
CA GLU A 156 -4.37 7.15 15.80
C GLU A 156 -3.27 8.14 16.20
N ALA A 157 -2.91 8.21 17.48
CA ALA A 157 -1.88 9.13 17.96
C ALA A 157 -0.56 8.98 17.18
N ASP A 158 -0.13 7.75 16.96
CA ASP A 158 1.19 7.41 16.41
C ASP A 158 1.15 6.46 15.20
N SER A 159 -0.02 6.17 14.66
CA SER A 159 -0.13 5.25 13.52
C SER A 159 -1.36 5.49 12.65
N ARG A 160 -1.32 4.95 11.43
CA ARG A 160 -2.45 4.85 10.50
C ARG A 160 -2.37 3.52 9.78
N ALA A 161 -3.51 2.85 9.62
CA ALA A 161 -3.63 1.64 8.82
C ALA A 161 -4.29 1.94 7.46
N ILE A 162 -3.74 1.34 6.41
CA ILE A 162 -4.30 1.29 5.06
C ILE A 162 -4.40 -0.19 4.70
N ASP A 163 -5.60 -0.72 4.66
CA ASP A 163 -5.86 -2.09 4.22
C ASP A 163 -5.96 -2.14 2.70
N ILE A 164 -5.29 -3.10 2.10
CA ILE A 164 -5.18 -3.29 0.67
C ILE A 164 -5.62 -4.69 0.32
N GLU A 165 -6.61 -4.80 -0.57
CA GLU A 165 -6.99 -6.06 -1.17
C GLU A 165 -6.78 -5.98 -2.69
N LEU A 166 -6.06 -6.94 -3.23
CA LEU A 166 -5.91 -7.16 -4.66
C LEU A 166 -6.67 -8.42 -5.04
N VAL A 167 -7.58 -8.30 -6.00
CA VAL A 167 -8.35 -9.41 -6.56
C VAL A 167 -8.02 -9.51 -8.03
N LEU A 168 -7.32 -10.58 -8.41
CA LEU A 168 -6.84 -10.81 -9.77
C LEU A 168 -7.61 -11.98 -10.38
N THR A 169 -8.18 -11.79 -11.55
CA THR A 169 -8.93 -12.82 -12.28
C THR A 169 -8.37 -12.93 -13.69
N PRO A 170 -7.62 -14.00 -14.01
CA PRO A 170 -7.28 -14.31 -15.40
C PRO A 170 -8.54 -14.44 -16.25
N LEU A 171 -8.51 -13.94 -17.47
CA LEU A 171 -9.68 -13.97 -18.36
C LEU A 171 -9.62 -15.20 -19.29
N ASP A 172 -9.64 -15.03 -20.57
CA ASP A 172 -9.77 -16.09 -21.60
C ASP A 172 -8.75 -17.23 -21.50
N GLN A 173 -7.59 -16.99 -20.89
CA GLN A 173 -6.47 -17.94 -20.82
C GLN A 173 -5.84 -17.96 -19.45
N SER A 174 -5.21 -19.07 -19.09
CA SER A 174 -4.42 -19.16 -17.86
C SER A 174 -3.28 -18.13 -17.86
N VAL A 175 -2.97 -17.64 -16.66
CA VAL A 175 -1.88 -16.71 -16.40
C VAL A 175 -0.90 -17.35 -15.43
N THR A 176 0.36 -17.41 -15.80
CA THR A 176 1.44 -17.90 -14.93
C THR A 176 2.23 -16.70 -14.44
N LEU A 177 2.39 -16.61 -13.12
CA LEU A 177 3.19 -15.59 -12.45
C LEU A 177 4.44 -16.20 -11.84
N ALA A 178 5.56 -15.47 -11.90
CA ALA A 178 6.77 -15.78 -11.14
C ALA A 178 7.48 -14.48 -10.72
N GLY A 179 8.19 -14.52 -9.62
CA GLY A 179 9.13 -13.51 -9.17
C GLY A 179 10.48 -13.66 -9.87
N ALA A 180 11.34 -12.65 -9.72
CA ALA A 180 12.66 -12.65 -10.33
C ALA A 180 13.56 -13.74 -9.73
N GLU A 181 14.28 -14.44 -10.59
CA GLU A 181 15.23 -15.47 -10.21
C GLU A 181 16.29 -14.93 -9.23
N GLY A 182 16.62 -15.71 -8.21
CA GLY A 182 17.60 -15.38 -7.17
C GLY A 182 17.24 -14.21 -6.24
N LYS A 183 16.10 -13.52 -6.49
CA LYS A 183 15.67 -12.36 -5.69
C LYS A 183 14.22 -12.42 -5.23
N SER A 184 13.38 -13.21 -5.87
CA SER A 184 11.94 -13.41 -5.66
C SER A 184 11.03 -12.16 -5.79
N TYR A 185 11.54 -10.98 -6.14
CA TYR A 185 10.67 -9.80 -6.22
C TYR A 185 9.54 -9.98 -7.26
N GLY A 186 8.38 -9.48 -6.91
CA GLY A 186 7.14 -9.57 -7.70
C GLY A 186 5.93 -9.63 -6.78
N GLY A 187 5.10 -8.61 -6.80
CA GLY A 187 3.95 -8.41 -5.91
C GLY A 187 3.92 -7.00 -5.33
N LEU A 188 3.27 -6.85 -4.17
CA LEU A 188 3.16 -5.56 -3.50
C LEU A 188 4.53 -5.04 -3.07
N THR A 189 4.83 -3.81 -3.44
CA THR A 189 6.12 -3.18 -3.22
C THR A 189 5.97 -1.75 -2.75
N LEU A 190 6.75 -1.37 -1.75
CA LEU A 190 6.87 0.00 -1.26
C LEU A 190 8.28 0.50 -1.54
N ARG A 191 8.39 1.54 -2.36
CA ARG A 191 9.62 2.28 -2.62
C ARG A 191 9.63 3.54 -1.78
N PHE A 192 10.56 3.62 -0.83
CA PHE A 192 10.67 4.75 0.10
C PHE A 192 11.43 5.93 -0.49
N ALA A 193 11.03 7.14 -0.07
CA ALA A 193 11.66 8.41 -0.41
C ALA A 193 13.12 8.48 0.09
N PRO A 194 13.93 9.42 -0.41
CA PRO A 194 15.24 9.74 0.14
C PRO A 194 15.14 10.05 1.64
N ARG A 195 16.07 9.50 2.42
CA ARG A 195 16.05 9.49 3.89
C ARG A 195 17.41 9.19 4.46
N THR A 196 17.57 9.34 5.77
CA THR A 196 18.76 8.96 6.54
C THR A 196 18.39 7.96 7.65
N ASN A 197 19.38 7.32 8.27
CA ASN A 197 19.20 6.42 9.41
C ASN A 197 18.18 5.31 9.19
N THR A 198 18.26 4.65 8.02
CA THR A 198 17.35 3.55 7.66
C THR A 198 17.54 2.35 8.56
N VAL A 199 16.44 1.86 9.15
CA VAL A 199 16.35 0.62 9.91
C VAL A 199 15.28 -0.26 9.28
N ILE A 200 15.61 -1.50 8.96
CA ILE A 200 14.64 -2.53 8.54
C ILE A 200 14.43 -3.47 9.72
N THR A 201 13.17 -3.56 10.17
CA THR A 201 12.76 -4.43 11.27
C THR A 201 11.86 -5.54 10.76
N THR A 202 12.12 -6.76 11.17
CA THR A 202 11.37 -7.96 10.80
C THR A 202 11.11 -8.81 12.04
N PRO A 203 10.36 -9.92 11.97
CA PRO A 203 10.26 -10.88 13.06
C PRO A 203 11.61 -11.45 13.52
N LEU A 204 12.65 -11.36 12.67
CA LEU A 204 14.00 -11.80 12.99
C LEU A 204 14.82 -10.72 13.75
N GLY A 205 14.24 -9.55 13.98
CA GLY A 205 14.87 -8.38 14.61
C GLY A 205 15.27 -7.31 13.61
N ASN A 206 16.13 -6.37 14.05
CA ASN A 206 16.65 -5.29 13.21
C ASN A 206 17.79 -5.85 12.34
N GLY A 207 17.54 -5.96 11.03
CA GLY A 207 18.54 -6.43 10.07
C GLY A 207 19.52 -5.33 9.67
N GLN A 208 20.81 -5.69 9.60
CA GLN A 208 21.85 -4.84 9.00
C GLN A 208 22.04 -5.15 7.51
N GLU A 209 21.57 -6.31 7.07
CA GLU A 209 21.71 -6.78 5.70
C GLU A 209 20.38 -6.85 4.99
N ASP A 210 20.44 -6.76 3.68
CA ASP A 210 19.30 -6.98 2.80
C ASP A 210 18.88 -8.46 2.81
N LEU A 211 17.58 -8.72 2.88
CA LEU A 211 17.04 -10.08 2.93
C LEU A 211 16.45 -10.47 1.57
N PRO A 212 17.12 -11.29 0.75
CA PRO A 212 16.52 -11.90 -0.41
C PRO A 212 15.81 -13.21 -0.04
N MET A 213 14.68 -13.50 -0.69
CA MET A 213 13.95 -14.78 -0.60
C MET A 213 13.67 -15.28 0.84
N THR A 214 13.51 -14.35 1.78
CA THR A 214 13.26 -14.68 3.19
C THR A 214 11.75 -14.68 3.47
N ARG A 215 11.22 -15.74 4.08
CA ARG A 215 9.80 -15.84 4.42
C ARG A 215 9.47 -15.07 5.69
N LEU A 216 8.61 -14.06 5.58
CA LEU A 216 8.24 -13.18 6.68
C LEU A 216 6.73 -12.87 6.64
N PRO A 217 6.03 -12.81 7.80
CA PRO A 217 4.65 -12.34 7.87
C PRO A 217 4.54 -10.82 7.74
N TRP A 218 5.63 -10.10 8.03
CA TRP A 218 5.72 -8.65 7.91
C TRP A 218 7.17 -8.17 7.84
N ALA A 219 7.35 -6.98 7.28
CA ALA A 219 8.60 -6.21 7.35
C ALA A 219 8.27 -4.72 7.47
N ASP A 220 9.11 -4.00 8.17
CA ASP A 220 9.06 -2.55 8.41
C ASP A 220 10.32 -1.86 7.90
N LEU A 221 10.16 -0.62 7.47
CA LEU A 221 11.26 0.30 7.27
C LEU A 221 10.96 1.62 7.97
N SER A 222 11.80 1.96 8.93
CA SER A 222 11.80 3.23 9.66
C SER A 222 13.02 4.05 9.29
N ALA A 223 12.89 5.36 9.25
CA ALA A 223 13.99 6.28 8.91
C ALA A 223 13.66 7.73 9.30
N GLU A 224 14.61 8.62 9.07
CA GLU A 224 14.41 10.07 9.14
C GLU A 224 14.09 10.59 7.74
N PHE A 225 12.83 11.01 7.53
CA PHE A 225 12.35 11.59 6.29
C PHE A 225 12.33 13.11 6.36
N ALA A 226 12.56 13.79 5.24
CA ALA A 226 12.46 15.23 5.17
C ALA A 226 11.04 15.72 5.55
N GLY A 227 10.97 16.68 6.46
CA GLY A 227 9.71 17.24 6.95
C GLY A 227 9.06 16.49 8.11
N ALA A 228 9.54 15.30 8.46
CA ALA A 228 9.10 14.59 9.66
C ALA A 228 9.64 15.26 10.93
N LYS A 229 8.87 15.23 12.02
CA LYS A 229 9.29 15.76 13.33
C LYS A 229 10.21 14.80 14.09
N GLN A 230 10.15 13.54 13.74
CA GLN A 230 10.94 12.43 14.30
C GLN A 230 11.05 11.33 13.26
N ALA A 231 11.79 10.27 13.54
CA ALA A 231 11.76 9.10 12.69
C ALA A 231 10.32 8.65 12.43
N SER A 232 10.05 8.19 11.22
CA SER A 232 8.77 7.63 10.82
C SER A 232 8.99 6.46 9.86
N GLY A 233 7.96 5.71 9.54
CA GLY A 233 8.10 4.56 8.69
C GLY A 233 6.79 3.93 8.28
N ALA A 234 6.92 2.81 7.59
CA ALA A 234 5.79 1.98 7.22
C ALA A 234 6.16 0.50 7.20
N ALA A 235 5.33 -0.31 7.84
CA ALA A 235 5.36 -1.76 7.72
C ALA A 235 4.34 -2.25 6.69
N ILE A 236 4.63 -3.38 6.06
CA ILE A 236 3.62 -4.15 5.33
C ILE A 236 3.35 -5.42 6.12
N PHE A 237 2.10 -5.63 6.51
CA PHE A 237 1.59 -6.86 7.12
C PHE A 237 0.87 -7.69 6.07
N VAL A 238 1.12 -9.00 6.07
CA VAL A 238 0.50 -9.95 5.15
C VAL A 238 -0.61 -10.69 5.88
N ALA A 239 -1.80 -10.77 5.29
CA ALA A 239 -2.90 -11.51 5.89
C ALA A 239 -2.57 -13.01 6.00
N PRO A 240 -2.93 -13.69 7.11
CA PRO A 240 -2.76 -15.15 7.23
C PRO A 240 -3.47 -15.96 6.14
N SER A 241 -4.50 -15.39 5.51
CA SER A 241 -5.22 -15.98 4.36
C SER A 241 -4.44 -15.90 3.04
N HIS A 242 -3.27 -15.28 3.03
CA HIS A 242 -2.44 -15.17 1.82
C HIS A 242 -2.08 -16.58 1.29
N PRO A 243 -2.17 -16.82 -0.04
CA PRO A 243 -1.99 -18.17 -0.63
C PRO A 243 -0.67 -18.85 -0.32
N ASP A 244 0.33 -18.10 0.11
CA ASP A 244 1.68 -18.57 0.45
C ASP A 244 2.18 -17.94 1.75
N PHE A 245 1.35 -17.94 2.79
CA PHE A 245 1.69 -17.33 4.08
C PHE A 245 2.68 -18.18 4.89
N PRO A 246 3.77 -17.59 5.44
CA PRO A 246 4.30 -16.26 5.10
C PRO A 246 5.04 -16.28 3.75
N PRO A 247 4.82 -15.27 2.88
CA PRO A 247 5.46 -15.21 1.57
C PRO A 247 6.95 -14.89 1.66
N MET A 248 7.66 -15.06 0.55
CA MET A 248 9.02 -14.57 0.42
C MET A 248 9.07 -13.05 0.34
N TRP A 249 10.20 -12.46 0.72
CA TRP A 249 10.47 -11.02 0.65
C TRP A 249 11.80 -10.73 0.00
N LEU A 250 11.87 -9.52 -0.56
CA LEU A 250 13.08 -8.80 -0.87
C LEU A 250 13.07 -7.49 -0.09
N THR A 251 13.98 -7.31 0.86
CA THR A 251 14.19 -6.03 1.53
C THR A 251 15.49 -5.39 1.06
N ARG A 252 15.50 -4.05 0.98
CA ARG A 252 16.68 -3.28 0.55
C ARG A 252 16.82 -2.02 1.37
N HIS A 253 17.96 -1.81 2.01
CA HIS A 253 18.25 -0.61 2.82
C HIS A 253 18.27 0.67 1.98
N TYR A 254 18.47 0.56 0.66
CA TYR A 254 18.28 1.72 -0.21
C TYR A 254 16.80 2.13 -0.36
N GLY A 255 15.87 1.39 0.28
CA GLY A 255 14.48 1.78 0.44
C GLY A 255 13.48 0.96 -0.34
N VAL A 256 13.51 -0.36 -0.20
CA VAL A 256 12.49 -1.23 -0.78
C VAL A 256 12.05 -2.28 0.23
N LEU A 257 10.74 -2.37 0.41
CA LEU A 257 10.06 -3.53 0.95
C LEU A 257 9.23 -4.13 -0.18
N CYS A 258 9.58 -5.34 -0.62
CA CYS A 258 8.90 -6.02 -1.72
C CYS A 258 8.50 -7.44 -1.32
N LEU A 259 7.22 -7.74 -1.45
CA LEU A 259 6.74 -9.11 -1.31
C LEU A 259 7.11 -9.90 -2.58
N GLY A 260 7.75 -11.06 -2.38
CA GLY A 260 8.12 -11.98 -3.44
C GLY A 260 7.08 -13.09 -3.60
N TRP A 261 5.89 -12.78 -4.10
CA TRP A 261 4.86 -13.77 -4.37
C TRP A 261 4.56 -13.86 -5.87
N PRO A 262 4.43 -15.07 -6.43
CA PRO A 262 4.49 -16.41 -5.81
C PRO A 262 5.90 -16.91 -5.49
N GLY A 263 6.91 -16.07 -5.50
CA GLY A 263 8.30 -16.44 -5.33
C GLY A 263 8.93 -16.78 -6.68
N VAL A 264 10.07 -17.50 -6.65
CA VAL A 264 10.78 -17.91 -7.86
C VAL A 264 10.07 -19.07 -8.57
N ASP A 265 9.29 -19.86 -7.84
CA ASP A 265 8.52 -20.98 -8.40
C ASP A 265 7.27 -20.44 -9.10
N ALA A 266 7.19 -20.66 -10.39
CA ALA A 266 6.07 -20.21 -11.21
C ALA A 266 4.75 -20.87 -10.77
N ARG A 267 3.68 -20.08 -10.67
CA ARG A 267 2.32 -20.56 -10.41
C ARG A 267 1.37 -20.16 -11.52
N THR A 268 0.60 -21.13 -11.98
CA THR A 268 -0.42 -20.94 -13.02
C THR A 268 -1.80 -20.81 -12.39
N PHE A 269 -2.55 -19.84 -12.85
CA PHE A 269 -3.91 -19.55 -12.45
C PHE A 269 -4.83 -19.68 -13.65
N GLU A 270 -5.83 -20.52 -13.51
CA GLU A 270 -6.78 -20.82 -14.58
C GLU A 270 -7.74 -19.66 -14.84
N PRO A 271 -8.34 -19.59 -16.04
CA PRO A 271 -9.37 -18.59 -16.35
C PRO A 271 -10.49 -18.59 -15.30
N ASP A 272 -11.01 -17.40 -15.01
CA ASP A 272 -12.09 -17.16 -14.04
C ASP A 272 -11.80 -17.60 -12.59
N LYS A 273 -10.57 -18.07 -12.30
CA LYS A 273 -10.14 -18.37 -10.93
C LYS A 273 -9.53 -17.16 -10.28
N THR A 274 -10.24 -16.64 -9.31
CA THR A 274 -9.85 -15.41 -8.59
C THR A 274 -8.71 -15.68 -7.62
N ILE A 275 -7.68 -14.85 -7.67
CA ILE A 275 -6.59 -14.78 -6.70
C ILE A 275 -6.87 -13.59 -5.80
N ARG A 276 -6.88 -13.80 -4.48
CA ARG A 276 -7.09 -12.74 -3.49
C ARG A 276 -5.85 -12.58 -2.63
N LEU A 277 -5.34 -11.36 -2.57
CA LEU A 277 -4.16 -10.98 -1.79
C LEU A 277 -4.53 -9.84 -0.88
N GLN A 278 -4.31 -9.99 0.43
CA GLN A 278 -4.69 -8.99 1.43
C GLN A 278 -3.48 -8.58 2.25
N TYR A 279 -3.35 -7.28 2.43
CA TYR A 279 -2.23 -6.63 3.10
C TYR A 279 -2.72 -5.47 3.95
N ARG A 280 -1.90 -5.07 4.93
CA ARG A 280 -2.02 -3.77 5.62
C ARG A 280 -0.71 -3.02 5.50
N VAL A 281 -0.75 -1.78 5.03
CA VAL A 281 0.33 -0.82 5.21
C VAL A 281 0.06 -0.08 6.51
N TRP A 282 0.97 -0.26 7.48
CA TRP A 282 0.89 0.37 8.79
C TRP A 282 1.93 1.47 8.88
N ILE A 283 1.49 2.71 8.73
CA ILE A 283 2.31 3.92 8.80
C ILE A 283 2.42 4.34 10.26
N HIS A 284 3.62 4.72 10.71
CA HIS A 284 3.84 5.06 12.11
C HIS A 284 4.88 6.16 12.31
N ARG A 285 4.74 6.85 13.45
CA ARG A 285 5.76 7.71 14.03
C ARG A 285 6.74 6.90 14.86
N ALA A 286 7.93 7.47 15.08
CA ALA A 286 9.07 6.87 15.75
C ALA A 286 9.58 5.60 15.05
N ALA A 287 10.82 5.24 15.31
CA ALA A 287 11.32 3.92 14.91
C ALA A 287 10.52 2.84 15.66
N ALA A 288 10.00 1.87 14.92
CA ALA A 288 9.27 0.77 15.52
C ALA A 288 10.21 -0.38 15.88
N ASP A 289 10.13 -0.85 17.11
CA ASP A 289 10.76 -2.09 17.52
C ASP A 289 9.93 -3.32 17.14
N ALA A 290 10.53 -4.49 17.14
CA ALA A 290 9.87 -5.74 16.78
C ALA A 290 8.66 -6.07 17.68
N GLY A 291 8.66 -5.64 18.93
CA GLY A 291 7.54 -5.84 19.87
C GLY A 291 6.32 -5.03 19.47
N ARG A 292 6.50 -3.74 19.17
CA ARG A 292 5.44 -2.85 18.69
C ARG A 292 4.85 -3.33 17.35
N LEU A 293 5.72 -3.75 16.43
CA LEU A 293 5.30 -4.30 15.13
C LEU A 293 4.51 -5.61 15.28
N LYS A 294 4.96 -6.51 16.15
CA LYS A 294 4.27 -7.76 16.47
C LYS A 294 2.87 -7.49 17.07
N GLN A 295 2.76 -6.50 17.95
CA GLN A 295 1.48 -6.10 18.53
C GLN A 295 0.54 -5.54 17.45
N ALA A 296 1.03 -4.64 16.59
CA ALA A 296 0.24 -4.07 15.49
C ALA A 296 -0.19 -5.15 14.49
N PHE A 297 0.69 -6.10 14.17
CA PHE A 297 0.35 -7.26 13.33
C PHE A 297 -0.74 -8.12 13.97
N SER A 298 -0.65 -8.40 15.27
CA SER A 298 -1.69 -9.17 15.98
C SER A 298 -3.05 -8.48 15.99
N VAL A 299 -3.09 -7.14 16.03
CA VAL A 299 -4.34 -6.37 15.89
C VAL A 299 -4.91 -6.57 14.48
N TYR A 300 -4.08 -6.54 13.45
CA TYR A 300 -4.51 -6.81 12.07
C TYR A 300 -5.08 -8.23 11.91
N GLU A 301 -4.40 -9.26 12.42
CA GLU A 301 -4.88 -10.65 12.37
C GLU A 301 -6.27 -10.80 13.03
N LYS A 302 -6.46 -10.18 14.19
CA LYS A 302 -7.75 -10.20 14.91
C LYS A 302 -8.85 -9.48 14.13
N ALA A 303 -8.54 -8.34 13.50
CA ALA A 303 -9.49 -7.60 12.68
C ALA A 303 -9.99 -8.46 11.50
N LEU A 304 -9.07 -9.14 10.80
CA LEU A 304 -9.42 -10.06 9.72
C LEU A 304 -10.29 -11.23 10.20
N ALA A 305 -10.00 -11.81 11.36
CA ALA A 305 -10.76 -12.94 11.92
C ALA A 305 -12.19 -12.55 12.33
N THR A 306 -12.43 -11.27 12.66
CA THR A 306 -13.75 -10.76 13.10
C THR A 306 -14.53 -10.08 11.97
N GLY A 307 -13.98 -10.00 10.77
CA GLY A 307 -14.61 -9.33 9.62
C GLY A 307 -14.79 -7.82 9.80
N ARG A 308 -13.95 -7.22 10.64
CA ARG A 308 -13.97 -5.78 10.97
C ARG A 308 -12.86 -5.02 10.30
#